data_06ce03b482208dc875756fa06d23121e
#
_entry.id   06ce03b482208dc875756fa06d23121e
#
_cell.length_a   1.000
_cell.length_b   1.000
_cell.length_c   1.000
_cell.angle_alpha   90.00
_cell.angle_beta   90.00
_cell.angle_gamma   90.00
#
_symmetry.space_group_name_H-M   'P 1'
#
loop_
_entity.id
_entity.type
_entity.pdbx_description
1 polymer ?
#
loop_
_entity_poly.entity_id
_entity_poly.type
_entity_poly.pdbx_seq_one_letter_code
_entity_poly.pdbx_strand_id
1 'polypeptide(L)'
;AFLQQLLTYGGFYDESQEFIGLMNVQVVCSMNPATTVGRHPITTRFTAIAGIAYMPYAPRDEMAAVYAAMFEGFTEGTQYSSPSQRGLLAETVLDVYDVVTRAFSADDHRHYKFTPRTVTEWIQAMHRYDLGSVDLVEALRYEAARTFRDRLVGAEARSKFDAVLGDVFRKYWRVDAPGAADVVFTTWSGAGENDKSVMGAMPADAFEQHVKSKLVAYEREVKELNILLFPEVLDRVARFNRVLSQPGGHLLLAGKAGVGRRTTTALVAYAHDIAFFSPKMTPRYDDRAFRADLKRVLAEVGLEHKETLLYLEDHQLVTPGILETVNSLLSSGEVPGLFTNAELEQVFGPLKEQMMAEGSMLSPFEFFTARVRAGLHIALSMDPADAEWAARTEANPALFTRCSVHWMDGWSDVGMRAVPRTRLREAFDASDADDDADVVEQMCAMQRAVGGTPRQYVTFVDQYRRIFASKREEHVA
;
A
#
# COMPACT_ATOMS: atom_id res chain seq x y z
N ALA A 1 22.46 -19.24 -20.11
CA ALA A 1 23.14 -19.50 -21.41
C ALA A 1 23.36 -18.19 -22.17
N PHE A 2 22.34 -17.37 -22.44
CA PHE A 2 22.45 -16.14 -23.25
C PHE A 2 23.49 -15.13 -22.71
N LEU A 3 23.38 -14.73 -21.43
CA LEU A 3 24.36 -13.81 -20.83
C LEU A 3 25.80 -14.36 -20.83
N GLN A 4 25.96 -15.67 -20.66
CA GLN A 4 27.27 -16.29 -20.75
C GLN A 4 27.86 -16.19 -22.15
N GLN A 5 27.06 -16.43 -23.18
CA GLN A 5 27.46 -16.27 -24.59
C GLN A 5 27.82 -14.81 -24.88
N LEU A 6 26.97 -13.87 -24.48
CA LEU A 6 27.17 -12.43 -24.62
C LEU A 6 28.53 -11.99 -24.05
N LEU A 7 28.82 -12.39 -22.79
CA LEU A 7 30.06 -12.01 -22.10
C LEU A 7 31.29 -12.72 -22.68
N THR A 8 31.14 -13.95 -23.18
CA THR A 8 32.29 -14.73 -23.71
C THR A 8 32.68 -14.27 -25.10
N TYR A 9 31.71 -13.95 -25.97
CA TYR A 9 31.94 -13.64 -27.39
C TYR A 9 31.76 -12.14 -27.71
N GLY A 10 31.36 -11.32 -26.75
CA GLY A 10 31.11 -9.89 -26.99
C GLY A 10 29.94 -9.63 -27.93
N GLY A 11 28.98 -10.56 -28.01
CA GLY A 11 27.83 -10.43 -28.89
C GLY A 11 26.87 -11.62 -28.81
N PHE A 12 25.84 -11.60 -29.63
CA PHE A 12 24.82 -12.64 -29.71
C PHE A 12 24.28 -12.79 -31.12
N TYR A 13 23.60 -13.90 -31.38
CA TYR A 13 22.91 -14.14 -32.66
C TYR A 13 21.46 -13.64 -32.52
N ASP A 14 21.01 -12.91 -33.57
CA ASP A 14 19.62 -12.48 -33.68
C ASP A 14 18.68 -13.60 -34.18
N GLU A 15 17.41 -13.30 -34.39
CA GLU A 15 16.42 -14.24 -34.94
C GLU A 15 16.76 -14.71 -36.39
N SER A 16 17.49 -13.89 -37.14
CA SER A 16 17.99 -14.17 -38.48
C SER A 16 19.26 -15.01 -38.48
N GLN A 17 19.78 -15.38 -37.30
CA GLN A 17 21.07 -16.06 -37.09
C GLN A 17 22.30 -15.22 -37.53
N GLU A 18 22.15 -13.91 -37.61
CA GLU A 18 23.27 -12.99 -37.81
C GLU A 18 23.93 -12.62 -36.47
N PHE A 19 25.26 -12.61 -36.47
CA PHE A 19 25.99 -12.28 -35.24
C PHE A 19 26.07 -10.76 -35.04
N ILE A 20 25.49 -10.28 -33.92
CA ILE A 20 25.51 -8.89 -33.52
C ILE A 20 26.62 -8.71 -32.47
N GLY A 21 27.72 -8.05 -32.87
CA GLY A 21 28.82 -7.70 -31.96
C GLY A 21 28.50 -6.46 -31.14
N LEU A 22 28.75 -6.52 -29.84
CA LEU A 22 28.60 -5.39 -28.93
C LEU A 22 29.95 -4.72 -28.71
N MET A 23 30.01 -3.41 -28.91
CA MET A 23 31.21 -2.61 -28.67
C MET A 23 30.93 -1.58 -27.56
N ASN A 24 31.92 -1.37 -26.69
CA ASN A 24 31.83 -0.40 -25.58
C ASN A 24 30.68 -0.64 -24.60
N VAL A 25 30.30 -1.91 -24.39
CA VAL A 25 29.25 -2.29 -23.43
C VAL A 25 29.89 -3.01 -22.24
N GLN A 26 29.66 -2.53 -21.05
CA GLN A 26 29.97 -3.23 -19.80
C GLN A 26 28.67 -3.76 -19.17
N VAL A 27 28.70 -4.99 -18.72
CA VAL A 27 27.56 -5.64 -18.07
C VAL A 27 27.81 -5.70 -16.56
N VAL A 28 26.94 -5.06 -15.80
CA VAL A 28 26.94 -5.10 -14.33
C VAL A 28 25.64 -5.78 -13.88
N CYS A 29 25.77 -6.84 -13.10
CA CYS A 29 24.64 -7.60 -12.59
C CYS A 29 24.58 -7.47 -11.06
N SER A 30 23.41 -7.14 -10.52
CA SER A 30 23.12 -7.17 -9.10
C SER A 30 22.18 -8.33 -8.79
N MET A 31 22.52 -9.12 -7.77
CA MET A 31 21.70 -10.25 -7.35
C MET A 31 21.79 -10.50 -5.85
N ASN A 32 20.73 -11.08 -5.31
CA ASN A 32 20.75 -11.56 -3.92
C ASN A 32 21.54 -12.87 -3.80
N PRO A 33 22.08 -13.18 -2.60
CA PRO A 33 22.76 -14.46 -2.34
C PRO A 33 21.90 -15.67 -2.72
N ALA A 34 22.57 -16.77 -3.09
CA ALA A 34 21.90 -18.02 -3.48
C ALA A 34 21.05 -18.65 -2.35
N THR A 35 21.32 -18.28 -1.10
CA THR A 35 20.53 -18.67 0.09
C THR A 35 19.14 -18.05 0.13
N THR A 36 18.87 -17.05 -0.72
CA THR A 36 17.53 -16.42 -0.79
C THR A 36 16.54 -17.38 -1.45
N VAL A 37 15.39 -17.59 -0.81
CA VAL A 37 14.33 -18.48 -1.29
C VAL A 37 13.92 -18.12 -2.72
N GLY A 38 13.76 -19.13 -3.58
CA GLY A 38 13.39 -18.95 -5.00
C GLY A 38 14.59 -18.60 -5.92
N ARG A 39 15.84 -18.67 -5.44
CA ARG A 39 17.04 -18.43 -6.24
C ARG A 39 17.77 -19.71 -6.57
N HIS A 40 18.24 -19.80 -7.80
CA HIS A 40 19.13 -20.89 -8.24
C HIS A 40 20.60 -20.47 -8.09
N PRO A 41 21.48 -21.39 -7.67
CA PRO A 41 22.91 -21.10 -7.62
C PRO A 41 23.44 -20.80 -9.03
N ILE A 42 24.30 -19.79 -9.14
CA ILE A 42 24.98 -19.48 -10.40
C ILE A 42 25.98 -20.58 -10.69
N THR A 43 26.08 -20.98 -11.96
CA THR A 43 27.04 -21.99 -12.40
C THR A 43 28.47 -21.46 -12.30
N THR A 44 29.44 -22.35 -11.99
CA THR A 44 30.85 -22.03 -11.95
C THR A 44 31.37 -21.48 -13.29
N ARG A 45 30.78 -21.89 -14.40
CA ARG A 45 31.11 -21.34 -15.75
C ARG A 45 30.80 -19.86 -15.85
N PHE A 46 29.71 -19.39 -15.24
CA PHE A 46 29.35 -17.97 -15.27
C PHE A 46 30.23 -17.17 -14.31
N THR A 47 30.50 -17.69 -13.12
CA THR A 47 31.34 -17.01 -12.14
C THR A 47 32.81 -16.89 -12.57
N ALA A 48 33.27 -17.79 -13.48
CA ALA A 48 34.63 -17.74 -14.02
C ALA A 48 34.88 -16.57 -15.00
N ILE A 49 33.83 -16.00 -15.58
CA ILE A 49 33.92 -14.90 -16.58
C ILE A 49 33.49 -13.55 -16.02
N ALA A 50 33.08 -13.49 -14.76
CA ALA A 50 32.61 -12.27 -14.12
C ALA A 50 33.39 -12.01 -12.82
N GLY A 51 33.78 -10.77 -12.57
CA GLY A 51 34.26 -10.33 -11.26
C GLY A 51 33.12 -10.32 -10.26
N ILE A 52 33.29 -11.01 -9.11
CA ILE A 52 32.25 -11.08 -8.07
C ILE A 52 32.67 -10.18 -6.91
N ALA A 53 31.79 -9.25 -6.54
CA ALA A 53 31.92 -8.46 -5.33
C ALA A 53 30.76 -8.82 -4.37
N TYR A 54 31.10 -9.30 -3.18
CA TYR A 54 30.12 -9.54 -2.12
C TYR A 54 29.95 -8.25 -1.31
N MET A 55 28.71 -7.78 -1.20
CA MET A 55 28.34 -6.58 -0.46
C MET A 55 27.41 -6.96 0.70
N PRO A 56 27.91 -7.10 1.93
CA PRO A 56 27.07 -7.28 3.11
C PRO A 56 26.34 -5.96 3.47
N TYR A 57 25.34 -6.04 4.35
CA TYR A 57 24.81 -4.83 4.97
C TYR A 57 25.91 -4.17 5.83
N ALA A 58 25.84 -2.84 5.94
CA ALA A 58 26.72 -2.08 6.80
C ALA A 58 26.60 -2.53 8.27
N PRO A 59 27.69 -2.51 9.05
CA PRO A 59 27.65 -2.73 10.49
C PRO A 59 26.70 -1.73 11.19
N ARG A 60 26.26 -2.09 12.38
CA ARG A 60 25.26 -1.31 13.13
C ARG A 60 25.71 0.14 13.40
N ASP A 61 26.97 0.34 13.76
CA ASP A 61 27.58 1.65 14.02
C ASP A 61 27.59 2.55 12.79
N GLU A 62 27.92 1.99 11.62
CA GLU A 62 27.83 2.70 10.35
C GLU A 62 26.40 3.05 9.98
N MET A 63 25.47 2.11 10.16
CA MET A 63 24.05 2.37 9.95
C MET A 63 23.53 3.46 10.89
N ALA A 64 23.94 3.45 12.16
CA ALA A 64 23.56 4.48 13.12
C ALA A 64 24.06 5.87 12.69
N ALA A 65 25.28 5.97 12.18
CA ALA A 65 25.82 7.23 11.66
C ALA A 65 25.03 7.73 10.42
N VAL A 66 24.70 6.82 9.48
CA VAL A 66 23.91 7.15 8.28
C VAL A 66 22.52 7.66 8.68
N TYR A 67 21.82 6.93 9.57
CA TYR A 67 20.47 7.31 9.98
C TYR A 67 20.47 8.59 10.83
N ALA A 68 21.47 8.81 11.69
CA ALA A 68 21.61 10.08 12.42
C ALA A 68 21.78 11.28 11.46
N ALA A 69 22.53 11.09 10.36
CA ALA A 69 22.65 12.11 9.31
C ALA A 69 21.33 12.33 8.56
N MET A 70 20.54 11.27 8.30
CA MET A 70 19.23 11.41 7.68
C MET A 70 18.24 12.21 8.55
N PHE A 71 18.29 12.05 9.89
CA PHE A 71 17.49 12.84 10.80
C PHE A 71 17.85 14.33 10.79
N GLU A 72 19.06 14.72 10.40
CA GLU A 72 19.48 16.12 10.32
C GLU A 72 18.59 16.95 9.38
N GLY A 73 18.18 16.36 8.24
CA GLY A 73 17.44 17.05 7.19
C GLY A 73 16.09 17.63 7.61
N PHE A 74 15.49 17.15 8.70
CA PHE A 74 14.16 17.61 9.16
C PHE A 74 14.06 17.92 10.67
N THR A 75 15.14 17.70 11.43
CA THR A 75 15.17 18.04 12.86
C THR A 75 15.72 19.42 13.15
N GLU A 76 16.20 20.15 12.15
CA GLU A 76 16.71 21.49 12.30
C GLU A 76 15.63 22.44 12.86
N GLY A 77 15.95 23.20 13.88
CA GLY A 77 14.98 24.08 14.57
C GLY A 77 14.06 23.38 15.58
N THR A 78 14.12 22.05 15.71
CA THR A 78 13.35 21.30 16.73
C THR A 78 14.20 21.01 17.98
N GLN A 79 13.57 20.54 19.06
CA GLN A 79 14.27 20.06 20.26
C GLN A 79 15.19 18.86 20.00
N TYR A 80 15.08 18.20 18.86
CA TYR A 80 15.84 17.03 18.43
C TYR A 80 17.06 17.36 17.54
N SER A 81 17.39 18.63 17.36
CA SER A 81 18.44 19.10 16.46
C SER A 81 19.87 18.78 16.91
N SER A 82 20.08 18.45 18.20
CA SER A 82 21.43 18.14 18.68
C SER A 82 21.94 16.79 18.16
N PRO A 83 23.27 16.64 17.90
CA PRO A 83 23.85 15.37 17.47
C PRO A 83 23.55 14.20 18.41
N SER A 84 23.46 14.46 19.73
CA SER A 84 23.09 13.46 20.73
C SER A 84 21.66 12.98 20.57
N GLN A 85 20.72 13.88 20.32
CA GLN A 85 19.31 13.53 20.11
C GLN A 85 19.11 12.77 18.78
N ARG A 86 19.78 13.20 17.70
CA ARG A 86 19.77 12.49 16.42
C ARG A 86 20.36 11.08 16.54
N GLY A 87 21.45 10.94 17.30
CA GLY A 87 22.00 9.61 17.63
C GLY A 87 20.99 8.73 18.39
N LEU A 88 20.25 9.31 19.33
CA LEU A 88 19.23 8.59 20.08
C LEU A 88 18.05 8.16 19.19
N LEU A 89 17.63 8.99 18.23
CA LEU A 89 16.64 8.64 17.21
C LEU A 89 17.14 7.48 16.34
N ALA A 90 18.40 7.55 15.87
CA ALA A 90 19.01 6.49 15.06
C ALA A 90 19.07 5.16 15.81
N GLU A 91 19.48 5.16 17.07
CA GLU A 91 19.48 3.95 17.91
C GLU A 91 18.07 3.41 18.14
N THR A 92 17.07 4.29 18.30
CA THR A 92 15.68 3.88 18.45
C THR A 92 15.18 3.12 17.22
N VAL A 93 15.40 3.64 16.02
CA VAL A 93 14.94 2.99 14.78
C VAL A 93 15.67 1.68 14.52
N LEU A 94 16.99 1.61 14.86
CA LEU A 94 17.76 0.40 14.73
C LEU A 94 17.35 -0.69 15.75
N ASP A 95 17.04 -0.32 16.99
CA ASP A 95 16.54 -1.28 17.98
C ASP A 95 15.19 -1.87 17.55
N VAL A 96 14.27 -1.04 17.04
CA VAL A 96 13.00 -1.52 16.48
C VAL A 96 13.26 -2.48 15.32
N TYR A 97 14.14 -2.10 14.38
CA TYR A 97 14.49 -2.92 13.23
C TYR A 97 15.07 -4.28 13.65
N ASP A 98 16.04 -4.29 14.58
CA ASP A 98 16.69 -5.50 15.07
C ASP A 98 15.71 -6.46 15.77
N VAL A 99 14.79 -5.91 16.56
CA VAL A 99 13.79 -6.75 17.25
C VAL A 99 12.75 -7.27 16.25
N VAL A 100 12.29 -6.44 15.31
CA VAL A 100 11.34 -6.84 14.27
C VAL A 100 11.91 -7.94 13.38
N THR A 101 13.15 -7.81 12.92
CA THR A 101 13.80 -8.82 12.07
C THR A 101 14.04 -10.15 12.77
N ARG A 102 14.22 -10.15 14.10
CA ARG A 102 14.33 -11.38 14.91
C ARG A 102 12.96 -11.99 15.23
N ALA A 103 11.94 -11.16 15.41
CA ALA A 103 10.60 -11.58 15.83
C ALA A 103 9.72 -12.08 14.68
N PHE A 104 9.98 -11.60 13.46
CA PHE A 104 9.18 -11.87 12.26
C PHE A 104 10.10 -12.17 11.09
N SER A 105 10.05 -13.40 10.60
CA SER A 105 10.91 -13.88 9.54
C SER A 105 10.14 -14.30 8.28
N ALA A 106 10.85 -14.46 7.17
CA ALA A 106 10.27 -14.98 5.93
C ALA A 106 9.80 -16.44 6.06
N ASP A 107 10.23 -17.16 7.12
CA ASP A 107 9.78 -18.53 7.41
C ASP A 107 8.35 -18.52 7.98
N ASP A 108 7.95 -17.46 8.71
CA ASP A 108 6.58 -17.28 9.18
C ASP A 108 5.65 -16.91 8.02
N HIS A 109 6.04 -15.87 7.28
CA HIS A 109 5.32 -15.42 6.07
C HIS A 109 6.31 -14.87 5.05
N ARG A 110 6.24 -15.30 3.79
CA ARG A 110 7.18 -14.96 2.72
C ARG A 110 7.37 -13.45 2.48
N HIS A 111 6.38 -12.65 2.81
CA HIS A 111 6.42 -11.19 2.68
C HIS A 111 7.03 -10.46 3.89
N TYR A 112 7.40 -11.17 4.97
CA TYR A 112 8.13 -10.60 6.10
C TYR A 112 9.60 -10.40 5.74
N LYS A 113 9.84 -9.49 4.81
CA LYS A 113 11.16 -9.07 4.38
C LYS A 113 11.41 -7.65 4.86
N PHE A 114 12.11 -7.54 5.98
CA PHE A 114 12.53 -6.27 6.55
C PHE A 114 14.02 -6.08 6.26
N THR A 115 14.37 -4.95 5.65
CA THR A 115 15.74 -4.65 5.22
C THR A 115 16.12 -3.24 5.68
N PRO A 116 17.39 -2.84 5.65
CA PRO A 116 17.78 -1.45 5.93
C PRO A 116 17.02 -0.42 5.08
N ARG A 117 16.62 -0.79 3.86
CA ARG A 117 15.76 0.04 3.02
C ARG A 117 14.41 0.34 3.70
N THR A 118 13.83 -0.62 4.42
CA THR A 118 12.58 -0.40 5.16
C THR A 118 12.74 0.65 6.25
N VAL A 119 13.91 0.69 6.90
CA VAL A 119 14.25 1.74 7.89
C VAL A 119 14.41 3.09 7.19
N THR A 120 15.10 3.11 6.05
CA THR A 120 15.25 4.33 5.24
C THR A 120 13.89 4.90 4.81
N GLU A 121 12.99 4.07 4.32
CA GLU A 121 11.62 4.45 3.94
C GLU A 121 10.83 4.98 5.15
N TRP A 122 10.99 4.37 6.32
CA TRP A 122 10.40 4.83 7.56
C TRP A 122 10.88 6.25 7.95
N ILE A 123 12.19 6.49 7.93
CA ILE A 123 12.77 7.82 8.24
C ILE A 123 12.36 8.86 7.18
N GLN A 124 12.39 8.50 5.90
CA GLN A 124 11.97 9.40 4.82
C GLN A 124 10.49 9.82 4.94
N ALA A 125 9.63 8.94 5.43
CA ALA A 125 8.23 9.27 5.66
C ALA A 125 8.05 10.42 6.67
N MET A 126 9.03 10.66 7.55
CA MET A 126 8.99 11.74 8.54
C MET A 126 9.02 13.14 7.92
N HIS A 127 9.58 13.29 6.70
CA HIS A 127 9.59 14.58 5.99
C HIS A 127 8.18 15.12 5.68
N ARG A 128 7.17 14.28 5.78
CA ARG A 128 5.77 14.65 5.50
C ARG A 128 5.04 15.22 6.70
N TYR A 129 5.63 15.17 7.89
CA TYR A 129 4.98 15.64 9.09
C TYR A 129 5.30 17.11 9.34
N ASP A 130 4.26 17.87 9.67
CA ASP A 130 4.44 19.23 10.21
C ASP A 130 4.95 19.14 11.65
N LEU A 131 6.26 19.10 11.81
CA LEU A 131 6.92 18.99 13.10
C LEU A 131 6.80 20.29 13.97
N GLY A 132 6.18 21.32 13.44
CA GLY A 132 5.78 22.49 14.23
C GLY A 132 4.54 22.24 15.07
N SER A 133 3.65 21.35 14.62
CA SER A 133 2.39 21.00 15.28
C SER A 133 2.34 19.57 15.82
N VAL A 134 3.25 18.71 15.41
CA VAL A 134 3.30 17.27 15.75
C VAL A 134 4.61 16.95 16.46
N ASP A 135 4.55 16.19 17.56
CA ASP A 135 5.76 15.67 18.21
C ASP A 135 6.42 14.61 17.33
N LEU A 136 7.73 14.77 17.09
CA LEU A 136 8.52 13.90 16.22
C LEU A 136 8.52 12.44 16.69
N VAL A 137 8.58 12.21 18.00
CA VAL A 137 8.63 10.85 18.57
C VAL A 137 7.29 10.13 18.38
N GLU A 138 6.17 10.87 18.51
CA GLU A 138 4.83 10.32 18.24
C GLU A 138 4.64 9.99 16.76
N ALA A 139 5.05 10.90 15.86
CA ALA A 139 5.03 10.66 14.43
C ALA A 139 5.92 9.48 14.04
N LEU A 140 7.14 9.38 14.58
CA LEU A 140 8.08 8.29 14.35
C LEU A 140 7.47 6.95 14.78
N ARG A 141 6.78 6.91 15.90
CA ARG A 141 6.09 5.71 16.39
C ARG A 141 4.91 5.32 15.51
N TYR A 142 4.13 6.32 15.08
CA TYR A 142 3.02 6.07 14.16
C TYR A 142 3.52 5.50 12.84
N GLU A 143 4.57 6.07 12.27
CA GLU A 143 5.18 5.59 11.01
C GLU A 143 5.78 4.19 11.15
N ALA A 144 6.35 3.83 12.31
CA ALA A 144 6.77 2.45 12.59
C ALA A 144 5.61 1.46 12.44
N ALA A 145 4.45 1.80 13.00
CA ALA A 145 3.26 0.97 12.86
C ALA A 145 2.82 0.85 11.39
N ARG A 146 2.87 1.94 10.63
CA ARG A 146 2.53 1.91 9.19
C ARG A 146 3.51 1.07 8.37
N THR A 147 4.80 1.16 8.69
CA THR A 147 5.88 0.49 7.95
C THR A 147 5.95 -1.01 8.25
N PHE A 148 5.83 -1.38 9.53
CA PHE A 148 6.02 -2.76 9.98
C PHE A 148 4.71 -3.47 10.30
N ARG A 149 3.87 -2.87 11.15
CA ARG A 149 2.66 -3.50 11.70
C ARG A 149 1.59 -3.82 10.66
N ASP A 150 1.36 -2.90 9.72
CA ASP A 150 0.24 -3.00 8.77
C ASP A 150 0.36 -4.20 7.82
N ARG A 151 1.57 -4.74 7.63
CA ARG A 151 1.84 -5.95 6.86
C ARG A 151 1.80 -7.25 7.67
N LEU A 152 1.66 -7.16 9.01
CA LEU A 152 1.65 -8.35 9.86
C LEU A 152 0.32 -9.09 9.81
N VAL A 153 0.40 -10.41 9.76
CA VAL A 153 -0.73 -11.34 9.67
C VAL A 153 -1.24 -11.68 11.05
N GLY A 154 -2.52 -11.47 11.28
CA GLY A 154 -3.19 -11.84 12.51
C GLY A 154 -3.02 -10.84 13.67
N ALA A 155 -3.93 -10.93 14.63
CA ALA A 155 -3.95 -10.04 15.79
C ALA A 155 -2.78 -10.29 16.75
N GLU A 156 -2.34 -11.54 16.88
CA GLU A 156 -1.25 -11.94 17.76
C GLU A 156 0.09 -11.30 17.32
N ALA A 157 0.42 -11.39 16.02
CA ALA A 157 1.62 -10.79 15.49
C ALA A 157 1.63 -9.26 15.68
N ARG A 158 0.48 -8.62 15.48
CA ARG A 158 0.33 -7.17 15.70
C ARG A 158 0.47 -6.80 17.18
N SER A 159 -0.13 -7.55 18.09
CA SER A 159 0.02 -7.32 19.53
C SER A 159 1.47 -7.51 19.99
N LYS A 160 2.16 -8.52 19.46
CA LYS A 160 3.59 -8.75 19.70
C LYS A 160 4.43 -7.56 19.23
N PHE A 161 4.13 -7.03 18.04
CA PHE A 161 4.81 -5.83 17.52
C PHE A 161 4.52 -4.60 18.40
N ASP A 162 3.26 -4.37 18.78
CA ASP A 162 2.86 -3.23 19.61
C ASP A 162 3.58 -3.24 20.97
N ALA A 163 3.75 -4.43 21.58
CA ALA A 163 4.52 -4.59 22.80
C ALA A 163 6.00 -4.24 22.61
N VAL A 164 6.62 -4.78 21.56
CA VAL A 164 8.03 -4.51 21.21
C VAL A 164 8.25 -3.01 20.96
N LEU A 165 7.38 -2.39 20.17
CA LEU A 165 7.46 -0.96 19.88
C LEU A 165 7.34 -0.14 21.17
N GLY A 166 6.38 -0.48 22.04
CA GLY A 166 6.19 0.17 23.33
C GLY A 166 7.43 0.07 24.22
N ASP A 167 8.06 -1.10 24.30
CA ASP A 167 9.26 -1.31 25.13
C ASP A 167 10.46 -0.50 24.63
N VAL A 168 10.70 -0.44 23.30
CA VAL A 168 11.78 0.36 22.71
C VAL A 168 11.55 1.85 22.95
N PHE A 169 10.33 2.35 22.69
CA PHE A 169 10.04 3.77 22.88
C PHE A 169 10.06 4.18 24.38
N ARG A 170 9.65 3.31 25.29
CA ARG A 170 9.80 3.55 26.74
C ARG A 170 11.26 3.60 27.17
N LYS A 171 12.11 2.74 26.61
CA LYS A 171 13.55 2.70 26.89
C LYS A 171 14.24 4.02 26.55
N TYR A 172 13.98 4.56 25.38
CA TYR A 172 14.69 5.76 24.87
C TYR A 172 13.98 7.08 25.20
N TRP A 173 12.66 7.11 25.17
CA TRP A 173 11.87 8.35 25.23
C TRP A 173 10.99 8.47 26.47
N ARG A 174 10.89 7.42 27.29
CA ARG A 174 10.01 7.34 28.46
C ARG A 174 8.53 7.61 28.13
N VAL A 175 8.14 7.38 26.89
CA VAL A 175 6.76 7.48 26.43
C VAL A 175 6.09 6.14 26.70
N ASP A 176 5.03 6.13 27.48
CA ASP A 176 4.21 4.96 27.74
C ASP A 176 3.46 4.52 26.47
N ALA A 177 2.86 3.31 26.54
CA ALA A 177 2.04 2.79 25.45
C ALA A 177 1.02 3.83 24.94
N PRO A 178 0.57 3.73 23.65
CA PRO A 178 -0.24 4.78 23.06
C PRO A 178 -1.38 5.18 24.00
N GLY A 179 -1.39 6.42 24.39
CA GLY A 179 -2.59 7.06 24.88
C GLY A 179 -3.67 6.79 23.82
N ALA A 180 -4.86 6.49 24.27
CA ALA A 180 -5.97 6.11 23.42
C ALA A 180 -6.02 6.96 22.17
N ALA A 181 -6.52 6.36 21.14
CA ALA A 181 -6.74 6.79 19.77
C ALA A 181 -7.49 8.13 19.59
N ASP A 182 -7.15 9.16 20.36
CA ASP A 182 -7.82 10.46 20.30
C ASP A 182 -7.32 11.33 19.15
N VAL A 183 -6.17 10.96 18.54
CA VAL A 183 -5.54 11.71 17.45
C VAL A 183 -5.21 10.80 16.28
N VAL A 184 -5.59 11.26 15.10
CA VAL A 184 -5.30 10.58 13.81
C VAL A 184 -4.36 11.48 13.02
N PHE A 185 -3.28 10.90 12.48
CA PHE A 185 -2.42 11.60 11.53
C PHE A 185 -2.98 11.49 10.13
N THR A 186 -3.25 12.64 9.52
CA THR A 186 -3.91 12.72 8.21
C THR A 186 -3.49 13.99 7.47
N THR A 187 -3.58 13.95 6.15
CA THR A 187 -3.37 15.13 5.30
C THR A 187 -4.57 16.08 5.32
N TRP A 188 -5.68 15.67 5.89
CA TRP A 188 -6.90 16.49 6.03
C TRP A 188 -6.91 17.37 7.28
N SER A 189 -5.81 17.38 8.04
CA SER A 189 -5.65 18.22 9.23
C SER A 189 -5.55 19.72 8.96
N GLY A 190 -5.29 20.11 7.68
CA GLY A 190 -5.04 21.51 7.31
C GLY A 190 -3.61 21.99 7.57
N ALA A 191 -2.71 21.11 7.99
CA ALA A 191 -1.31 21.45 8.26
C ALA A 191 -0.54 21.92 7.00
N GLY A 192 -0.95 21.48 5.81
CA GLY A 192 -0.40 21.90 4.54
C GLY A 192 -1.38 22.75 3.73
N GLU A 193 -1.38 24.08 3.91
CA GLU A 193 -2.28 24.97 3.16
C GLU A 193 -2.12 24.84 1.63
N ASN A 194 -0.89 24.57 1.16
CA ASN A 194 -0.55 24.46 -0.26
C ASN A 194 -0.02 23.09 -0.68
N ASP A 195 0.20 22.17 0.24
CA ASP A 195 0.74 20.84 -0.03
C ASP A 195 -0.17 19.75 0.55
N LYS A 196 -0.92 19.09 -0.33
CA LYS A 196 -1.84 17.99 0.01
C LYS A 196 -1.11 16.75 0.56
N SER A 197 0.20 16.71 0.56
CA SER A 197 0.98 15.58 1.07
C SER A 197 1.38 15.70 2.54
N VAL A 198 1.28 16.90 3.13
CA VAL A 198 1.69 17.17 4.51
C VAL A 198 0.70 16.56 5.50
N MET A 199 1.23 15.80 6.43
CA MET A 199 0.46 15.13 7.49
C MET A 199 0.51 15.92 8.80
N GLY A 200 -0.65 16.12 9.38
CA GLY A 200 -0.77 16.73 10.71
C GLY A 200 -1.70 15.94 11.61
N ALA A 201 -1.75 16.30 12.86
CA ALA A 201 -2.59 15.68 13.88
C ALA A 201 -4.03 16.22 13.79
N MET A 202 -5.02 15.34 13.81
CA MET A 202 -6.45 15.67 13.83
C MET A 202 -7.15 14.87 14.93
N PRO A 203 -8.04 15.49 15.75
CA PRO A 203 -8.87 14.75 16.69
C PRO A 203 -9.71 13.66 15.99
N ALA A 204 -9.84 12.51 16.62
CA ALA A 204 -10.55 11.36 16.05
C ALA A 204 -12.00 11.68 15.65
N ASP A 205 -12.70 12.45 16.49
CA ASP A 205 -14.08 12.88 16.20
C ASP A 205 -14.17 13.80 14.98
N ALA A 206 -13.22 14.73 14.84
CA ALA A 206 -13.15 15.62 13.66
C ALA A 206 -12.82 14.82 12.38
N PHE A 207 -11.92 13.85 12.50
CA PHE A 207 -11.60 12.93 11.40
C PHE A 207 -12.83 12.11 10.97
N GLU A 208 -13.57 11.54 11.94
CA GLU A 208 -14.80 10.80 11.63
C GLU A 208 -15.84 11.68 10.93
N GLN A 209 -16.05 12.92 11.41
CA GLN A 209 -16.97 13.87 10.78
C GLN A 209 -16.54 14.22 9.35
N HIS A 210 -15.23 14.44 9.15
CA HIS A 210 -14.68 14.69 7.81
C HIS A 210 -14.95 13.50 6.87
N VAL A 211 -14.66 12.27 7.30
CA VAL A 211 -14.90 11.05 6.52
C VAL A 211 -16.40 10.87 6.22
N LYS A 212 -17.28 11.13 7.19
CA LYS A 212 -18.75 11.12 6.98
C LYS A 212 -19.18 12.12 5.92
N SER A 213 -18.67 13.34 5.98
CA SER A 213 -18.95 14.38 4.99
C SER A 213 -18.52 13.96 3.58
N LYS A 214 -17.33 13.38 3.43
CA LYS A 214 -16.82 12.87 2.15
C LYS A 214 -17.62 11.65 1.65
N LEU A 215 -18.08 10.78 2.55
CA LEU A 215 -18.95 9.66 2.19
C LEU A 215 -20.29 10.13 1.63
N VAL A 216 -20.94 11.07 2.29
CA VAL A 216 -22.21 11.64 1.82
C VAL A 216 -22.05 12.32 0.46
N ALA A 217 -20.97 13.08 0.27
CA ALA A 217 -20.65 13.70 -1.02
C ALA A 217 -20.44 12.65 -2.12
N TYR A 218 -19.65 11.61 -1.85
CA TYR A 218 -19.43 10.50 -2.77
C TYR A 218 -20.72 9.79 -3.17
N GLU A 219 -21.58 9.48 -2.20
CA GLU A 219 -22.83 8.76 -2.44
C GLU A 219 -23.82 9.59 -3.26
N ARG A 220 -23.79 10.91 -3.10
CA ARG A 220 -24.59 11.84 -3.89
C ARG A 220 -24.11 11.98 -5.34
N GLU A 221 -22.78 11.98 -5.56
CA GLU A 221 -22.21 12.30 -6.87
C GLU A 221 -21.90 11.08 -7.73
N VAL A 222 -21.58 9.93 -7.09
CA VAL A 222 -21.07 8.75 -7.79
C VAL A 222 -22.03 7.56 -7.64
N LYS A 223 -22.17 7.03 -6.46
CA LYS A 223 -23.06 5.88 -6.12
C LYS A 223 -23.05 5.59 -4.63
N GLU A 224 -24.07 4.91 -4.15
CA GLU A 224 -24.11 4.38 -2.79
C GLU A 224 -22.98 3.34 -2.56
N LEU A 225 -22.24 3.53 -1.49
CA LEU A 225 -21.19 2.59 -1.04
C LEU A 225 -21.68 1.62 0.02
N ASN A 226 -22.71 1.98 0.77
CA ASN A 226 -23.25 1.22 1.90
C ASN A 226 -22.18 0.85 2.93
N ILE A 227 -21.21 1.74 3.15
CA ILE A 227 -20.11 1.53 4.08
C ILE A 227 -20.54 2.00 5.48
N LEU A 228 -20.30 1.16 6.48
CA LEU A 228 -20.51 1.51 7.87
C LEU A 228 -19.18 2.02 8.45
N LEU A 229 -19.20 3.21 9.01
CA LEU A 229 -18.03 3.81 9.65
C LEU A 229 -17.96 3.34 11.11
N PHE A 230 -16.98 2.51 11.41
CA PHE A 230 -16.59 2.09 12.75
C PHE A 230 -15.06 2.21 12.89
N PRO A 231 -14.48 2.17 14.09
CA PRO A 231 -13.08 2.55 14.32
C PRO A 231 -12.06 1.87 13.38
N GLU A 232 -12.27 0.59 13.04
CA GLU A 232 -11.37 -0.11 12.13
C GLU A 232 -11.46 0.38 10.68
N VAL A 233 -12.65 0.82 10.24
CA VAL A 233 -12.81 1.39 8.89
C VAL A 233 -12.17 2.77 8.86
N LEU A 234 -12.31 3.57 9.91
CA LEU A 234 -11.67 4.88 10.04
C LEU A 234 -10.14 4.74 10.05
N ASP A 235 -9.59 3.78 10.79
CA ASP A 235 -8.15 3.49 10.76
C ASP A 235 -7.67 3.09 9.36
N ARG A 236 -8.45 2.28 8.62
CA ARG A 236 -8.15 1.95 7.22
C ARG A 236 -8.17 3.19 6.31
N VAL A 237 -9.16 4.06 6.47
CA VAL A 237 -9.23 5.32 5.73
C VAL A 237 -7.99 6.17 5.99
N ALA A 238 -7.56 6.29 7.25
CA ALA A 238 -6.34 7.02 7.59
C ALA A 238 -5.08 6.41 6.96
N ARG A 239 -4.96 5.09 6.95
CA ARG A 239 -3.84 4.38 6.30
C ARG A 239 -3.83 4.60 4.78
N PHE A 240 -4.97 4.52 4.13
CA PHE A 240 -5.07 4.72 2.68
C PHE A 240 -4.86 6.19 2.31
N ASN A 241 -5.37 7.13 3.13
CA ASN A 241 -5.08 8.55 3.02
C ASN A 241 -3.55 8.78 3.01
N ARG A 242 -2.83 8.21 3.98
CA ARG A 242 -1.37 8.32 4.06
C ARG A 242 -0.65 7.88 2.78
N VAL A 243 -1.12 6.80 2.14
CA VAL A 243 -0.47 6.25 0.95
C VAL A 243 -0.88 7.00 -0.30
N LEU A 244 -2.17 7.23 -0.51
CA LEU A 244 -2.69 7.84 -1.74
C LEU A 244 -2.39 9.34 -1.84
N SER A 245 -2.08 10.00 -0.75
CA SER A 245 -1.62 11.40 -0.76
C SER A 245 -0.14 11.57 -1.14
N GLN A 246 0.59 10.47 -1.33
CA GLN A 246 1.96 10.51 -1.84
C GLN A 246 1.99 10.36 -3.35
N PRO A 247 2.81 11.14 -4.09
CA PRO A 247 3.04 10.89 -5.50
C PRO A 247 3.46 9.44 -5.74
N GLY A 248 2.75 8.74 -6.64
CA GLY A 248 3.03 7.33 -6.92
C GLY A 248 2.84 6.38 -5.73
N GLY A 249 2.00 6.72 -4.76
CA GLY A 249 1.64 5.83 -3.65
C GLY A 249 0.80 4.65 -4.14
N HIS A 250 1.28 3.42 -3.90
CA HIS A 250 0.63 2.19 -4.33
C HIS A 250 0.20 1.34 -3.14
N LEU A 251 -0.92 0.62 -3.28
CA LEU A 251 -1.51 -0.22 -2.24
C LEU A 251 -1.53 -1.70 -2.65
N LEU A 252 -1.10 -2.58 -1.76
CA LEU A 252 -1.39 -4.01 -1.84
C LEU A 252 -2.31 -4.39 -0.68
N LEU A 253 -3.57 -4.69 -0.99
CA LEU A 253 -4.62 -4.98 -0.03
C LEU A 253 -4.82 -6.49 0.03
N ALA A 254 -4.18 -7.14 0.99
CA ALA A 254 -4.27 -8.58 1.20
C ALA A 254 -5.38 -8.91 2.21
N GLY A 255 -6.38 -9.71 1.82
CA GLY A 255 -7.47 -10.07 2.73
C GLY A 255 -8.65 -10.74 2.04
N LYS A 256 -9.57 -11.27 2.84
CA LYS A 256 -10.77 -11.96 2.35
C LYS A 256 -11.76 -10.99 1.69
N ALA A 257 -12.64 -11.55 0.86
CA ALA A 257 -13.72 -10.76 0.24
C ALA A 257 -14.69 -10.19 1.30
N GLY A 258 -15.14 -8.95 1.07
CA GLY A 258 -16.16 -8.29 1.91
C GLY A 258 -15.62 -7.47 3.09
N VAL A 259 -14.30 -7.39 3.28
CA VAL A 259 -13.71 -6.54 4.35
C VAL A 259 -13.69 -5.03 4.00
N GLY A 260 -14.23 -4.63 2.85
CA GLY A 260 -14.33 -3.22 2.45
C GLY A 260 -13.13 -2.68 1.67
N ARG A 261 -12.29 -3.53 1.08
CA ARG A 261 -11.09 -3.11 0.31
C ARG A 261 -11.44 -2.09 -0.78
N ARG A 262 -12.36 -2.45 -1.68
CA ARG A 262 -12.77 -1.59 -2.81
C ARG A 262 -13.48 -0.32 -2.37
N THR A 263 -14.42 -0.43 -1.45
CA THR A 263 -15.24 0.69 -1.00
C THR A 263 -14.42 1.74 -0.26
N THR A 264 -13.53 1.31 0.65
CA THR A 264 -12.64 2.23 1.37
C THR A 264 -11.64 2.89 0.42
N THR A 265 -11.06 2.14 -0.52
CA THR A 265 -10.12 2.71 -1.51
C THR A 265 -10.82 3.74 -2.41
N ALA A 266 -12.05 3.45 -2.88
CA ALA A 266 -12.81 4.36 -3.71
C ALA A 266 -13.19 5.66 -2.97
N LEU A 267 -13.57 5.55 -1.69
CA LEU A 267 -13.88 6.72 -0.85
C LEU A 267 -12.64 7.61 -0.66
N VAL A 268 -11.49 7.02 -0.36
CA VAL A 268 -10.26 7.79 -0.15
C VAL A 268 -9.76 8.41 -1.46
N ALA A 269 -9.82 7.68 -2.58
CA ALA A 269 -9.48 8.22 -3.90
C ALA A 269 -10.33 9.45 -4.24
N TYR A 270 -11.66 9.35 -4.03
CA TYR A 270 -12.57 10.49 -4.22
C TYR A 270 -12.23 11.66 -3.30
N ALA A 271 -11.91 11.40 -2.03
CA ALA A 271 -11.56 12.45 -1.07
C ALA A 271 -10.28 13.22 -1.44
N HIS A 272 -9.41 12.61 -2.25
CA HIS A 272 -8.18 13.22 -2.81
C HIS A 272 -8.35 13.73 -4.26
N ASP A 273 -9.55 13.70 -4.84
CA ASP A 273 -9.80 14.04 -6.23
C ASP A 273 -9.06 13.12 -7.24
N ILE A 274 -8.71 11.91 -6.84
CA ILE A 274 -8.06 10.89 -7.67
C ILE A 274 -9.12 10.13 -8.47
N ALA A 275 -8.99 10.08 -9.78
CA ALA A 275 -9.90 9.32 -10.64
C ALA A 275 -9.78 7.82 -10.39
N PHE A 276 -10.91 7.15 -10.12
CA PHE A 276 -10.93 5.71 -9.84
C PHE A 276 -11.22 4.92 -11.12
N PHE A 277 -10.24 4.15 -11.58
CA PHE A 277 -10.38 3.28 -12.74
C PHE A 277 -10.23 1.80 -12.33
N SER A 278 -11.17 0.96 -12.76
CA SER A 278 -11.09 -0.50 -12.62
C SER A 278 -11.60 -1.13 -13.91
N PRO A 279 -10.84 -2.04 -14.53
CA PRO A 279 -11.24 -2.70 -15.78
C PRO A 279 -12.60 -3.39 -15.65
N LYS A 280 -13.44 -3.27 -16.67
CA LYS A 280 -14.71 -3.98 -16.75
C LYS A 280 -14.49 -5.33 -17.43
N MET A 281 -14.64 -6.39 -16.65
CA MET A 281 -14.44 -7.76 -17.16
C MET A 281 -15.56 -8.15 -18.14
N THR A 282 -15.15 -8.60 -19.31
CA THR A 282 -16.00 -9.21 -20.30
C THR A 282 -15.50 -10.65 -20.58
N PRO A 283 -16.30 -11.54 -21.15
CA PRO A 283 -15.86 -12.91 -21.45
C PRO A 283 -14.64 -13.01 -22.40
N ARG A 284 -14.31 -11.91 -23.09
CA ARG A 284 -13.16 -11.83 -24.01
C ARG A 284 -12.08 -10.86 -23.52
N TYR A 285 -12.09 -10.52 -22.20
CA TYR A 285 -11.07 -9.64 -21.66
C TYR A 285 -9.75 -10.40 -21.53
N ASP A 286 -8.73 -9.94 -22.24
CA ASP A 286 -7.40 -10.54 -22.34
C ASP A 286 -6.29 -9.50 -22.12
N ASP A 287 -5.03 -9.90 -22.26
CA ASP A 287 -3.87 -9.01 -22.16
C ASP A 287 -3.92 -7.83 -23.14
N ARG A 288 -4.50 -8.04 -24.33
CA ARG A 288 -4.62 -6.99 -25.34
C ARG A 288 -5.62 -5.93 -24.92
N ALA A 289 -6.76 -6.36 -24.37
CA ALA A 289 -7.78 -5.46 -23.84
C ALA A 289 -7.23 -4.67 -22.64
N PHE A 290 -6.52 -5.37 -21.73
CA PHE A 290 -5.86 -4.71 -20.59
C PHE A 290 -4.82 -3.67 -21.03
N ARG A 291 -3.98 -3.99 -22.01
CA ARG A 291 -3.01 -3.04 -22.58
C ARG A 291 -3.68 -1.82 -23.21
N ALA A 292 -4.83 -1.99 -23.86
CA ALA A 292 -5.60 -0.87 -24.42
C ALA A 292 -6.16 0.04 -23.34
N ASP A 293 -6.75 -0.54 -22.28
CA ASP A 293 -7.21 0.21 -21.11
C ASP A 293 -6.05 0.96 -20.43
N LEU A 294 -4.91 0.30 -20.27
CA LEU A 294 -3.72 0.88 -19.66
C LEU A 294 -3.16 2.05 -20.48
N LYS A 295 -3.10 1.93 -21.82
CA LYS A 295 -2.70 3.05 -22.69
C LYS A 295 -3.53 4.30 -22.44
N ARG A 296 -4.85 4.13 -22.31
CA ARG A 296 -5.76 5.25 -22.04
C ARG A 296 -5.47 5.87 -20.67
N VAL A 297 -5.36 5.05 -19.62
CA VAL A 297 -5.04 5.53 -18.26
C VAL A 297 -3.70 6.27 -18.24
N LEU A 298 -2.66 5.72 -18.86
CA LEU A 298 -1.35 6.36 -18.90
C LEU A 298 -1.35 7.66 -19.71
N ALA A 299 -2.17 7.75 -20.78
CA ALA A 299 -2.33 8.99 -21.53
C ALA A 299 -3.03 10.07 -20.68
N GLU A 300 -4.11 9.73 -19.95
CA GLU A 300 -4.80 10.66 -19.05
C GLU A 300 -3.83 11.20 -17.96
N VAL A 301 -3.03 10.31 -17.35
CA VAL A 301 -2.07 10.71 -16.31
C VAL A 301 -0.91 11.53 -16.90
N GLY A 302 -0.29 11.06 -17.98
CA GLY A 302 0.93 11.66 -18.53
C GLY A 302 0.69 12.95 -19.30
N LEU A 303 -0.44 13.07 -20.03
CA LEU A 303 -0.78 14.24 -20.85
C LEU A 303 -1.67 15.24 -20.12
N GLU A 304 -2.75 14.76 -19.48
CA GLU A 304 -3.74 15.62 -18.84
C GLU A 304 -3.37 15.96 -17.39
N HIS A 305 -2.27 15.39 -16.87
CA HIS A 305 -1.83 15.56 -15.47
C HIS A 305 -2.94 15.19 -14.46
N LYS A 306 -3.76 14.20 -14.80
CA LYS A 306 -4.87 13.75 -13.99
C LYS A 306 -4.45 12.57 -13.13
N GLU A 307 -4.43 12.77 -11.81
CA GLU A 307 -4.16 11.67 -10.89
C GLU A 307 -5.20 10.57 -11.03
N THR A 308 -4.74 9.33 -11.20
CA THR A 308 -5.61 8.19 -11.45
C THR A 308 -5.18 6.97 -10.63
N LEU A 309 -6.17 6.33 -9.99
CA LEU A 309 -6.01 5.08 -9.28
C LEU A 309 -6.47 3.91 -10.16
N LEU A 310 -5.54 3.07 -10.56
CA LEU A 310 -5.81 1.77 -11.18
C LEU A 310 -6.08 0.73 -10.10
N TYR A 311 -7.34 0.29 -9.98
CA TYR A 311 -7.78 -0.70 -9.01
C TYR A 311 -8.00 -2.05 -9.66
N LEU A 312 -7.28 -3.10 -9.20
CA LEU A 312 -7.34 -4.46 -9.71
C LEU A 312 -7.67 -5.45 -8.60
N GLU A 313 -8.54 -6.42 -8.90
CA GLU A 313 -8.94 -7.52 -8.02
C GLU A 313 -8.50 -8.88 -8.59
N ASP A 314 -8.46 -9.93 -7.75
CA ASP A 314 -8.04 -11.27 -8.16
C ASP A 314 -8.72 -11.77 -9.44
N HIS A 315 -10.04 -11.58 -9.55
CA HIS A 315 -10.80 -12.03 -10.72
C HIS A 315 -10.46 -11.27 -12.02
N GLN A 316 -9.75 -10.15 -11.93
CA GLN A 316 -9.28 -9.37 -13.10
C GLN A 316 -7.88 -9.80 -13.55
N LEU A 317 -7.16 -10.55 -12.73
CA LEU A 317 -5.83 -11.10 -13.04
C LEU A 317 -5.97 -12.43 -13.81
N VAL A 318 -6.63 -12.38 -14.95
CA VAL A 318 -7.00 -13.56 -15.75
C VAL A 318 -5.78 -14.28 -16.34
N THR A 319 -4.73 -13.52 -16.66
CA THR A 319 -3.48 -14.05 -17.22
C THR A 319 -2.28 -13.56 -16.41
N PRO A 320 -1.19 -14.33 -16.35
CA PRO A 320 0.06 -13.88 -15.73
C PRO A 320 0.60 -12.58 -16.34
N GLY A 321 0.40 -12.36 -17.63
CA GLY A 321 0.87 -11.18 -18.36
C GLY A 321 0.30 -9.86 -17.86
N ILE A 322 -0.93 -9.85 -17.32
CA ILE A 322 -1.51 -8.67 -16.67
C ILE A 322 -0.69 -8.26 -15.45
N LEU A 323 -0.38 -9.23 -14.59
CA LEU A 323 0.37 -8.96 -13.37
C LEU A 323 1.84 -8.62 -13.64
N GLU A 324 2.46 -9.24 -14.66
CA GLU A 324 3.80 -8.87 -15.14
C GLU A 324 3.85 -7.43 -15.68
N THR A 325 2.81 -7.02 -16.40
CA THR A 325 2.66 -5.63 -16.88
C THR A 325 2.57 -4.65 -15.72
N VAL A 326 1.76 -4.98 -14.71
CA VAL A 326 1.64 -4.17 -13.47
C VAL A 326 2.96 -4.14 -12.70
N ASN A 327 3.67 -5.27 -12.60
CA ASN A 327 4.98 -5.35 -11.94
C ASN A 327 6.03 -4.46 -12.65
N SER A 328 6.04 -4.42 -13.98
CA SER A 328 6.90 -3.51 -14.75
C SER A 328 6.55 -2.04 -14.45
N LEU A 329 5.27 -1.71 -14.45
CA LEU A 329 4.78 -0.37 -14.17
C LEU A 329 5.14 0.09 -12.76
N LEU A 330 4.97 -0.76 -11.75
CA LEU A 330 5.38 -0.50 -10.37
C LEU A 330 6.90 -0.31 -10.24
N SER A 331 7.69 -1.05 -11.01
CA SER A 331 9.16 -1.05 -10.92
C SER A 331 9.79 0.17 -11.59
N SER A 332 9.38 0.47 -12.81
CA SER A 332 10.01 1.46 -13.68
C SER A 332 9.10 2.65 -14.06
N GLY A 333 7.78 2.56 -13.78
CA GLY A 333 6.81 3.56 -14.25
C GLY A 333 6.50 3.45 -15.74
N GLU A 334 6.96 2.38 -16.39
CA GLU A 334 6.77 2.15 -17.82
C GLU A 334 6.49 0.68 -18.11
N VAL A 335 5.90 0.42 -19.27
CA VAL A 335 5.67 -0.91 -19.78
C VAL A 335 6.35 -1.04 -21.14
N PRO A 336 7.42 -1.84 -21.27
CA PRO A 336 8.13 -2.02 -22.53
C PRO A 336 7.19 -2.50 -23.65
N GLY A 337 7.25 -1.86 -24.82
CA GLY A 337 6.43 -2.23 -25.97
C GLY A 337 4.92 -1.99 -25.79
N LEU A 338 4.51 -1.16 -24.83
CA LEU A 338 3.10 -0.77 -24.69
C LEU A 338 2.68 0.16 -25.83
N PHE A 339 3.45 1.22 -26.09
CA PHE A 339 3.22 2.16 -27.17
C PHE A 339 4.11 1.85 -28.36
N THR A 340 3.57 1.99 -29.56
CA THR A 340 4.35 1.99 -30.82
C THR A 340 5.05 3.34 -30.99
N ASN A 341 6.08 3.41 -31.85
CA ASN A 341 6.79 4.67 -32.12
C ASN A 341 5.83 5.77 -32.65
N ALA A 342 4.87 5.40 -33.50
CA ALA A 342 3.88 6.34 -34.03
C ALA A 342 2.93 6.86 -32.94
N GLU A 343 2.52 6.01 -31.99
CA GLU A 343 1.70 6.43 -30.85
C GLU A 343 2.50 7.35 -29.89
N LEU A 344 3.80 7.06 -29.69
CA LEU A 344 4.67 7.90 -28.87
C LEU A 344 4.85 9.30 -29.50
N GLU A 345 4.98 9.41 -30.80
CA GLU A 345 5.06 10.72 -31.47
C GLU A 345 3.78 11.54 -31.27
N GLN A 346 2.61 10.90 -31.32
CA GLN A 346 1.33 11.55 -31.02
C GLN A 346 1.24 12.04 -29.57
N VAL A 347 1.73 11.24 -28.64
CA VAL A 347 1.79 11.59 -27.20
C VAL A 347 2.77 12.73 -26.95
N PHE A 348 3.93 12.71 -27.60
CA PHE A 348 5.00 13.68 -27.34
C PHE A 348 4.76 15.06 -27.98
N GLY A 349 3.90 15.16 -28.98
CA GLY A 349 3.57 16.47 -29.61
C GLY A 349 3.09 17.50 -28.57
N PRO A 350 1.94 17.27 -27.92
CA PRO A 350 1.42 18.15 -26.87
C PRO A 350 2.33 18.28 -25.64
N LEU A 351 3.09 17.22 -25.33
CA LEU A 351 3.94 17.16 -24.16
C LEU A 351 5.16 18.12 -24.26
N LYS A 352 5.71 18.30 -25.45
CA LYS A 352 6.84 19.23 -25.69
C LYS A 352 6.49 20.68 -25.34
N GLU A 353 5.26 21.12 -25.64
CA GLU A 353 4.83 22.46 -25.27
C GLU A 353 4.73 22.63 -23.75
N GLN A 354 4.22 21.62 -23.06
CA GLN A 354 4.12 21.62 -21.60
C GLN A 354 5.51 21.57 -20.94
N MET A 355 6.44 20.76 -21.47
CA MET A 355 7.83 20.72 -21.00
C MET A 355 8.52 22.07 -21.10
N MET A 356 8.33 22.77 -22.23
CA MET A 356 8.88 24.12 -22.42
C MET A 356 8.28 25.14 -21.43
N ALA A 357 6.99 25.03 -21.17
CA ALA A 357 6.31 25.89 -20.21
C ALA A 357 6.80 25.67 -18.76
N GLU A 358 7.09 24.42 -18.40
CA GLU A 358 7.63 24.04 -17.07
C GLU A 358 9.17 24.21 -16.97
N GLY A 359 9.86 24.52 -18.07
CA GLY A 359 11.33 24.65 -18.11
C GLY A 359 12.07 23.33 -17.86
N SER A 360 11.44 22.20 -18.17
CA SER A 360 12.02 20.87 -17.94
C SER A 360 13.12 20.57 -18.95
N MET A 361 14.25 20.01 -18.46
CA MET A 361 15.40 19.58 -19.28
C MET A 361 15.36 18.08 -19.61
N LEU A 362 14.32 17.37 -19.20
CA LEU A 362 14.14 15.94 -19.47
C LEU A 362 13.81 15.68 -20.95
N SER A 363 14.05 14.48 -21.43
CA SER A 363 13.49 14.06 -22.72
C SER A 363 11.96 13.93 -22.62
N PRO A 364 11.20 14.02 -23.73
CA PRO A 364 9.75 13.86 -23.70
C PRO A 364 9.29 12.53 -23.08
N PHE A 365 10.04 11.45 -23.31
CA PHE A 365 9.77 10.14 -22.72
C PHE A 365 10.01 10.13 -21.20
N GLU A 366 11.12 10.68 -20.74
CA GLU A 366 11.43 10.78 -19.30
C GLU A 366 10.42 11.66 -18.57
N PHE A 367 10.03 12.76 -19.18
CA PHE A 367 9.03 13.66 -18.63
C PHE A 367 7.65 12.97 -18.50
N PHE A 368 7.22 12.26 -19.55
CA PHE A 368 6.02 11.44 -19.53
C PHE A 368 6.06 10.39 -18.41
N THR A 369 7.15 9.64 -18.35
CA THR A 369 7.35 8.61 -17.34
C THR A 369 7.40 9.17 -15.91
N ALA A 370 8.01 10.35 -15.72
CA ALA A 370 8.02 11.03 -14.42
C ALA A 370 6.60 11.42 -13.97
N ARG A 371 5.78 11.96 -14.88
CA ARG A 371 4.38 12.29 -14.61
C ARG A 371 3.56 11.04 -14.31
N VAL A 372 3.75 9.97 -15.06
CA VAL A 372 3.09 8.68 -14.78
C VAL A 372 3.48 8.16 -13.40
N ARG A 373 4.75 8.21 -13.04
CA ARG A 373 5.21 7.77 -11.71
C ARG A 373 4.63 8.61 -10.57
N ALA A 374 4.42 9.89 -10.80
CA ALA A 374 3.86 10.78 -9.79
C ALA A 374 2.33 10.65 -9.67
N GLY A 375 1.62 10.64 -10.80
CA GLY A 375 0.15 10.74 -10.83
C GLY A 375 -0.58 9.40 -10.93
N LEU A 376 0.11 8.27 -11.18
CA LEU A 376 -0.53 6.95 -11.21
C LEU A 376 -0.42 6.26 -9.86
N HIS A 377 -1.58 5.96 -9.29
CA HIS A 377 -1.70 5.08 -8.13
C HIS A 377 -2.17 3.70 -8.56
N ILE A 378 -1.65 2.65 -7.95
CA ILE A 378 -2.08 1.28 -8.21
C ILE A 378 -2.54 0.67 -6.90
N ALA A 379 -3.75 0.11 -6.88
CA ALA A 379 -4.26 -0.65 -5.74
C ALA A 379 -4.60 -2.06 -6.19
N LEU A 380 -3.88 -3.03 -5.65
CA LEU A 380 -4.09 -4.46 -5.89
C LEU A 380 -4.82 -5.07 -4.71
N SER A 381 -5.96 -5.67 -4.97
CA SER A 381 -6.80 -6.29 -3.96
C SER A 381 -6.79 -7.80 -4.16
N MET A 382 -6.05 -8.52 -3.32
CA MET A 382 -5.79 -9.94 -3.47
C MET A 382 -6.18 -10.73 -2.23
N ASP A 383 -6.65 -11.97 -2.42
CA ASP A 383 -6.96 -12.88 -1.32
C ASP A 383 -5.77 -13.82 -1.07
N PRO A 384 -5.14 -13.75 0.12
CA PRO A 384 -4.03 -14.63 0.45
C PRO A 384 -4.40 -16.11 0.56
N ALA A 385 -5.69 -16.45 0.65
CA ALA A 385 -6.18 -17.82 0.65
C ALA A 385 -6.27 -18.43 -0.76
N ASP A 386 -6.10 -17.62 -1.82
CA ASP A 386 -6.04 -18.11 -3.20
C ASP A 386 -4.80 -19.01 -3.39
N ALA A 387 -4.98 -20.16 -4.01
CA ALA A 387 -3.91 -21.10 -4.31
C ALA A 387 -2.78 -20.50 -5.15
N GLU A 388 -3.11 -19.53 -6.01
CA GLU A 388 -2.14 -18.86 -6.88
C GLU A 388 -1.40 -17.68 -6.19
N TRP A 389 -1.84 -17.26 -5.01
CA TRP A 389 -1.25 -16.12 -4.29
C TRP A 389 0.29 -16.23 -4.17
N ALA A 390 0.78 -17.38 -3.73
CA ALA A 390 2.21 -17.60 -3.51
C ALA A 390 3.00 -17.47 -4.83
N ALA A 391 2.52 -18.12 -5.89
CA ALA A 391 3.18 -18.08 -7.20
C ALA A 391 3.14 -16.68 -7.83
N ARG A 392 2.00 -16.01 -7.76
CA ARG A 392 1.82 -14.63 -8.27
C ARG A 392 2.74 -13.63 -7.58
N THR A 393 2.85 -13.71 -6.26
CA THR A 393 3.67 -12.77 -5.48
C THR A 393 5.17 -13.06 -5.58
N GLU A 394 5.57 -14.32 -5.77
CA GLU A 394 6.98 -14.68 -6.03
C GLU A 394 7.47 -14.23 -7.41
N ALA A 395 6.63 -14.38 -8.41
CA ALA A 395 6.94 -13.95 -9.78
C ALA A 395 7.03 -12.41 -9.89
N ASN A 396 6.32 -11.68 -9.03
CA ASN A 396 6.16 -10.22 -9.12
C ASN A 396 6.65 -9.49 -7.86
N PRO A 397 7.96 -9.37 -7.64
CA PRO A 397 8.52 -8.82 -6.39
C PRO A 397 8.20 -7.34 -6.15
N ALA A 398 7.84 -6.56 -7.18
CA ALA A 398 7.45 -5.17 -7.03
C ALA A 398 6.20 -5.00 -6.13
N LEU A 399 5.33 -6.01 -6.04
CA LEU A 399 4.16 -6.00 -5.17
C LEU A 399 4.51 -5.74 -3.70
N PHE A 400 5.61 -6.30 -3.21
CA PHE A 400 6.05 -6.12 -1.83
C PHE A 400 7.10 -5.02 -1.63
N THR A 401 7.77 -4.59 -2.72
CA THR A 401 8.85 -3.60 -2.64
C THR A 401 8.41 -2.20 -3.04
N ARG A 402 7.31 -2.06 -3.77
CA ARG A 402 6.79 -0.79 -4.27
C ARG A 402 5.41 -0.43 -3.73
N CYS A 403 4.65 -1.41 -3.25
CA CYS A 403 3.35 -1.15 -2.65
C CYS A 403 3.42 -1.11 -1.13
N SER A 404 2.64 -0.24 -0.52
CA SER A 404 2.34 -0.32 0.90
C SER A 404 1.42 -1.52 1.13
N VAL A 405 1.90 -2.50 1.89
CA VAL A 405 1.16 -3.74 2.14
C VAL A 405 0.25 -3.57 3.33
N HIS A 406 -1.04 -3.77 3.13
CA HIS A 406 -2.05 -3.75 4.17
C HIS A 406 -2.71 -5.11 4.29
N TRP A 407 -2.41 -5.81 5.40
CA TRP A 407 -3.05 -7.07 5.70
C TRP A 407 -4.38 -6.83 6.39
N MET A 408 -5.47 -7.13 5.69
CA MET A 408 -6.83 -6.88 6.14
C MET A 408 -7.47 -8.20 6.59
N ASP A 409 -7.41 -8.46 7.88
CA ASP A 409 -8.14 -9.58 8.47
C ASP A 409 -9.66 -9.33 8.42
N GLY A 410 -10.43 -10.34 8.83
CA GLY A 410 -11.87 -10.17 9.08
C GLY A 410 -12.16 -9.05 10.07
N TRP A 411 -13.40 -8.73 10.27
CA TRP A 411 -13.78 -7.73 11.27
C TRP A 411 -13.52 -8.23 12.69
N SER A 412 -13.10 -7.31 13.57
CA SER A 412 -13.03 -7.58 15.01
C SER A 412 -14.40 -7.76 15.62
N ASP A 413 -14.41 -8.18 16.88
CA ASP A 413 -15.66 -8.27 17.67
C ASP A 413 -16.39 -6.92 17.74
N VAL A 414 -15.67 -5.81 17.75
CA VAL A 414 -16.27 -4.47 17.74
C VAL A 414 -16.99 -4.21 16.41
N GLY A 415 -16.35 -4.48 15.30
CA GLY A 415 -16.93 -4.34 13.96
C GLY A 415 -18.10 -5.29 13.74
N MET A 416 -17.98 -6.54 14.19
CA MET A 416 -19.07 -7.52 14.11
C MET A 416 -20.32 -7.11 14.88
N ARG A 417 -20.17 -6.45 16.04
CA ARG A 417 -21.31 -5.91 16.82
C ARG A 417 -21.87 -4.62 16.22
N ALA A 418 -21.01 -3.77 15.65
CA ALA A 418 -21.45 -2.52 15.08
C ALA A 418 -22.40 -2.69 13.88
N VAL A 419 -22.17 -3.71 13.06
CA VAL A 419 -22.96 -3.96 11.85
C VAL A 419 -24.42 -4.29 12.16
N PRO A 420 -24.76 -5.28 13.00
CA PRO A 420 -26.15 -5.54 13.35
C PRO A 420 -26.80 -4.35 14.07
N ARG A 421 -26.11 -3.75 15.04
CA ARG A 421 -26.64 -2.58 15.77
C ARG A 421 -27.06 -1.44 14.82
N THR A 422 -26.24 -1.13 13.81
CA THR A 422 -26.57 -0.08 12.86
C THR A 422 -27.69 -0.50 11.91
N ARG A 423 -27.65 -1.74 11.40
CA ARG A 423 -28.60 -2.23 10.38
C ARG A 423 -29.98 -2.56 10.97
N LEU A 424 -30.04 -2.98 12.22
CA LEU A 424 -31.30 -3.36 12.90
C LEU A 424 -31.96 -2.17 13.61
N ARG A 425 -31.24 -1.08 13.86
CA ARG A 425 -31.75 0.08 14.60
C ARG A 425 -33.06 0.65 14.09
N GLU A 426 -33.33 0.53 12.79
CA GLU A 426 -34.57 0.96 12.17
C GLU A 426 -35.71 -0.07 12.31
N ALA A 427 -35.37 -1.33 12.62
CA ALA A 427 -36.32 -2.43 12.72
C ALA A 427 -36.81 -2.65 14.17
N PHE A 428 -36.09 -2.16 15.16
CA PHE A 428 -36.41 -2.24 16.57
C PHE A 428 -36.87 -0.88 17.10
N ASP A 429 -37.91 -0.88 17.96
CA ASP A 429 -38.33 0.33 18.62
C ASP A 429 -37.40 0.67 19.80
N ALA A 430 -37.39 1.91 20.21
CA ALA A 430 -36.55 2.39 21.32
C ALA A 430 -36.83 1.71 22.68
N SER A 431 -37.95 0.96 22.79
CA SER A 431 -38.35 0.20 23.97
C SER A 431 -37.66 -1.16 24.09
N ASP A 432 -37.08 -1.68 23.02
CA ASP A 432 -36.58 -3.06 22.93
C ASP A 432 -35.04 -3.14 23.06
N ALA A 433 -34.41 -2.16 23.69
CA ALA A 433 -32.94 -1.99 23.76
C ALA A 433 -32.19 -3.16 24.43
N ASP A 434 -32.83 -3.89 25.35
CA ASP A 434 -32.24 -5.07 26.02
C ASP A 434 -32.30 -6.32 25.11
N ASP A 435 -33.39 -6.50 24.35
CA ASP A 435 -33.54 -7.60 23.38
C ASP A 435 -32.55 -7.42 22.20
N ASP A 436 -32.26 -6.19 21.81
CA ASP A 436 -31.29 -5.85 20.78
C ASP A 436 -29.88 -6.38 21.09
N ALA A 437 -29.44 -6.27 22.34
CA ALA A 437 -28.10 -6.69 22.77
C ALA A 437 -27.93 -8.21 22.65
N ASP A 438 -28.97 -8.98 23.01
CA ASP A 438 -28.95 -10.43 23.00
C ASP A 438 -28.97 -10.98 21.56
N VAL A 439 -29.78 -10.38 20.69
CA VAL A 439 -29.83 -10.72 19.25
C VAL A 439 -28.47 -10.43 18.58
N VAL A 440 -27.84 -9.30 18.86
CA VAL A 440 -26.53 -8.95 18.33
C VAL A 440 -25.46 -9.95 18.75
N GLU A 441 -25.43 -10.35 20.04
CA GLU A 441 -24.46 -11.34 20.53
C GLU A 441 -24.69 -12.73 19.91
N GLN A 442 -25.96 -13.15 19.73
CA GLN A 442 -26.29 -14.38 19.05
C GLN A 442 -25.83 -14.36 17.58
N MET A 443 -26.03 -13.26 16.87
CA MET A 443 -25.54 -13.09 15.50
C MET A 443 -24.01 -13.16 15.43
N CYS A 444 -23.31 -12.52 16.36
CA CYS A 444 -21.85 -12.58 16.45
C CYS A 444 -21.36 -14.00 16.76
N ALA A 445 -22.01 -14.70 17.68
CA ALA A 445 -21.70 -16.09 18.01
C ALA A 445 -21.90 -17.03 16.81
N MET A 446 -22.99 -16.84 16.07
CA MET A 446 -23.29 -17.58 14.85
C MET A 446 -22.24 -17.34 13.75
N GLN A 447 -21.83 -16.08 13.54
CA GLN A 447 -20.79 -15.73 12.59
C GLN A 447 -19.45 -16.38 12.94
N ARG A 448 -19.07 -16.39 14.23
CA ARG A 448 -17.84 -17.07 14.70
C ARG A 448 -17.91 -18.58 14.47
N ALA A 449 -19.06 -19.21 14.73
CA ALA A 449 -19.25 -20.63 14.54
C ALA A 449 -19.19 -21.06 13.07
N VAL A 450 -19.77 -20.24 12.17
CA VAL A 450 -19.81 -20.52 10.73
C VAL A 450 -18.49 -20.14 10.04
N GLY A 451 -17.77 -19.14 10.56
CA GLY A 451 -16.52 -18.65 9.96
C GLY A 451 -16.71 -17.98 8.59
N GLY A 452 -17.91 -17.45 8.33
CA GLY A 452 -18.26 -16.82 7.06
C GLY A 452 -17.51 -15.53 6.80
N THR A 453 -17.49 -15.08 5.53
CA THR A 453 -16.87 -13.81 5.15
C THR A 453 -17.70 -12.63 5.68
N PRO A 454 -17.10 -11.44 5.90
CA PRO A 454 -17.83 -10.25 6.30
C PRO A 454 -19.00 -9.90 5.37
N ARG A 455 -18.86 -10.15 4.07
CA ARG A 455 -19.95 -9.97 3.10
C ARG A 455 -21.15 -10.89 3.38
N GLN A 456 -20.88 -12.16 3.69
CA GLN A 456 -21.94 -13.12 4.04
C GLN A 456 -22.64 -12.71 5.32
N TYR A 457 -21.88 -12.18 6.30
CA TYR A 457 -22.44 -11.70 7.55
C TYR A 457 -23.38 -10.49 7.34
N VAL A 458 -22.99 -9.50 6.55
CA VAL A 458 -23.87 -8.37 6.18
C VAL A 458 -25.16 -8.89 5.52
N THR A 459 -25.03 -9.81 4.57
CA THR A 459 -26.20 -10.40 3.88
C THR A 459 -27.11 -11.13 4.86
N PHE A 460 -26.54 -11.86 5.81
CA PHE A 460 -27.30 -12.54 6.87
C PHE A 460 -28.07 -11.54 7.73
N VAL A 461 -27.43 -10.46 8.19
CA VAL A 461 -28.07 -9.40 8.99
C VAL A 461 -29.20 -8.72 8.21
N ASP A 462 -28.99 -8.40 6.93
CA ASP A 462 -30.01 -7.78 6.07
C ASP A 462 -31.20 -8.73 5.82
N GLN A 463 -30.95 -10.03 5.64
CA GLN A 463 -32.02 -11.02 5.52
C GLN A 463 -32.82 -11.17 6.82
N TYR A 464 -32.14 -11.24 7.97
CA TYR A 464 -32.78 -11.27 9.27
C TYR A 464 -33.69 -10.05 9.45
N ARG A 465 -33.19 -8.83 9.16
CA ARG A 465 -33.99 -7.60 9.23
C ARG A 465 -35.28 -7.68 8.40
N ARG A 466 -35.20 -8.20 7.16
CA ARG A 466 -36.35 -8.34 6.27
C ARG A 466 -37.37 -9.32 6.82
N ILE A 467 -36.91 -10.50 7.29
CA ILE A 467 -37.78 -11.51 7.85
C ILE A 467 -38.46 -11.02 9.14
N PHE A 468 -37.69 -10.34 9.99
CA PHE A 468 -38.20 -9.76 11.23
C PHE A 468 -39.30 -8.72 10.96
N ALA A 469 -39.04 -7.77 10.04
CA ALA A 469 -40.04 -6.78 9.65
C ALA A 469 -41.31 -7.40 9.09
N SER A 470 -41.22 -8.39 8.19
CA SER A 470 -42.36 -9.09 7.64
C SER A 470 -43.17 -9.85 8.72
N LYS A 471 -42.49 -10.51 9.65
CA LYS A 471 -43.19 -11.24 10.76
C LYS A 471 -43.85 -10.30 11.74
N ARG A 472 -43.25 -9.14 12.01
CA ARG A 472 -43.84 -8.10 12.85
C ARG A 472 -45.11 -7.54 12.24
N GLU A 473 -45.14 -7.28 10.94
CA GLU A 473 -46.32 -6.84 10.22
C GLU A 473 -47.45 -7.91 10.28
N GLU A 474 -47.12 -9.20 10.15
CA GLU A 474 -48.06 -10.30 10.29
C GLU A 474 -48.64 -10.42 11.71
N HIS A 475 -47.91 -10.02 12.76
CA HIS A 475 -48.40 -10.10 14.16
C HIS A 475 -49.17 -8.86 14.61
N VAL A 476 -48.98 -7.72 13.93
CA VAL A 476 -49.71 -6.45 14.23
C VAL A 476 -51.00 -6.34 13.44
N ALA A 477 -51.14 -7.06 12.31
CA ALA A 477 -52.34 -7.19 11.52
C ALA A 477 -53.30 -8.25 12.08
#